data_0a9351db7f11c7933a486cf72c9d251e
#
_entry.id   0a9351db7f11c7933a486cf72c9d251e
#
_cell.length_a   1.000
_cell.length_b   1.000
_cell.length_c   1.000
_cell.angle_alpha   90.00
_cell.angle_beta   90.00
_cell.angle_gamma   90.00
#
_symmetry.space_group_name_H-M   'P 1'
#
loop_
_entity.id
_entity.type
_entity.pdbx_description
1 polymer ?
#
loop_
_entity_poly.entity_id
_entity_poly.type
_entity_poly.pdbx_seq_one_letter_code
_entity_poly.pdbx_strand_id
1 'polypeptide(L)'
;MMNMMSINGYKAVITYDPEIEMFRGEFTGLNGGADFYAADIEGLKKEGATSLKVFLEMCEEDGVEPRKEYSGKFNVRIPSDLHADIVNAATAEGKSLNQWVVDTLASAQAMSNP
;
A
#
# COMPACT_ATOMS: atom_id res chain seq x y z
N MET A 1 -11.14 3.83 -5.22
CA MET A 1 -11.37 3.11 -3.95
C MET A 1 -10.52 1.85 -3.93
N MET A 2 -9.80 1.63 -2.84
CA MET A 2 -8.96 0.43 -2.70
C MET A 2 -9.66 -0.61 -1.84
N ASN A 3 -9.63 -1.86 -2.30
CA ASN A 3 -10.16 -2.99 -1.55
C ASN A 3 -9.10 -3.49 -0.58
N MET A 4 -9.16 -3.01 0.64
CA MET A 4 -8.19 -3.35 1.66
C MET A 4 -8.85 -4.01 2.87
N MET A 5 -8.12 -4.91 3.49
CA MET A 5 -8.53 -5.60 4.70
C MET A 5 -7.42 -5.46 5.73
N SER A 6 -7.79 -5.21 6.97
CA SER A 6 -6.81 -5.16 8.07
C SER A 6 -6.90 -6.48 8.85
N ILE A 7 -5.77 -7.15 9.00
CA ILE A 7 -5.68 -8.41 9.73
C ILE A 7 -4.58 -8.26 10.78
N ASN A 8 -4.97 -8.26 12.06
CA ASN A 8 -4.05 -8.14 13.19
C ASN A 8 -3.08 -6.95 13.05
N GLY A 9 -3.60 -5.82 12.56
CA GLY A 9 -2.81 -4.61 12.42
C GLY A 9 -2.00 -4.50 11.13
N TYR A 10 -2.07 -5.50 10.27
CA TYR A 10 -1.40 -5.50 8.96
C TYR A 10 -2.44 -5.38 7.85
N LYS A 11 -2.12 -4.59 6.84
CA LYS A 11 -3.03 -4.34 5.73
C LYS A 11 -2.77 -5.28 4.56
N ALA A 12 -3.85 -5.72 3.93
CA ALA A 12 -3.78 -6.55 2.72
C ALA A 12 -4.67 -5.96 1.65
N VAL A 13 -4.21 -6.01 0.41
CA VAL A 13 -5.02 -5.63 -0.76
C VAL A 13 -5.74 -6.88 -1.24
N ILE A 14 -7.04 -6.75 -1.47
CA ILE A 14 -7.89 -7.87 -1.88
C ILE A 14 -8.29 -7.67 -3.34
N THR A 15 -8.07 -8.70 -4.16
CA THR A 15 -8.47 -8.72 -5.57
C THR A 15 -9.23 -10.00 -5.86
N TYR A 16 -10.16 -9.93 -6.82
CA TYR A 16 -10.88 -11.11 -7.26
C TYR A 16 -10.20 -11.69 -8.49
N ASP A 17 -9.95 -12.99 -8.46
CA ASP A 17 -9.39 -13.72 -9.62
C ASP A 17 -10.51 -14.56 -10.25
N PRO A 18 -11.02 -14.14 -11.43
CA PRO A 18 -12.11 -14.86 -12.08
C PRO A 18 -11.71 -16.22 -12.65
N GLU A 19 -10.43 -16.46 -12.90
CA GLU A 19 -9.96 -17.74 -13.44
C GLU A 19 -10.12 -18.87 -12.41
N ILE A 20 -9.85 -18.59 -11.16
CA ILE A 20 -9.97 -19.57 -10.07
C ILE A 20 -11.20 -19.34 -9.21
N GLU A 21 -11.96 -18.28 -9.50
CA GLU A 21 -13.16 -17.89 -8.76
C GLU A 21 -12.91 -17.75 -7.25
N MET A 22 -11.79 -17.13 -6.91
CA MET A 22 -11.40 -16.86 -5.53
C MET A 22 -10.89 -15.44 -5.38
N PHE A 23 -10.94 -14.95 -4.16
CA PHE A 23 -10.27 -13.71 -3.80
C PHE A 23 -8.83 -14.00 -3.45
N ARG A 24 -7.94 -13.10 -3.84
CA ARG A 24 -6.53 -13.10 -3.45
C ARG A 24 -6.29 -11.95 -2.50
N GLY A 25 -5.67 -12.23 -1.37
CA GLY A 25 -5.16 -11.21 -0.46
C GLY A 25 -3.65 -11.14 -0.54
N GLU A 26 -3.12 -9.94 -0.56
CA GLU A 26 -1.68 -9.71 -0.57
C GLU A 26 -1.34 -8.67 0.49
N PHE A 27 -0.56 -9.06 1.49
CA PHE A 27 -0.13 -8.11 2.51
C PHE A 27 0.84 -7.09 1.92
N THR A 28 0.67 -5.84 2.33
CA THR A 28 1.50 -4.73 1.87
C THR A 28 2.40 -4.24 3.02
N GLY A 29 3.51 -3.60 2.66
CA GLY A 29 4.41 -3.03 3.65
C GLY A 29 5.21 -4.05 4.46
N LEU A 30 5.36 -5.27 3.94
CA LEU A 30 6.16 -6.31 4.58
C LEU A 30 7.54 -6.40 3.95
N ASN A 31 8.49 -6.88 4.73
CA ASN A 31 9.83 -7.24 4.27
C ASN A 31 9.82 -8.63 3.65
N GLY A 32 8.95 -8.86 2.70
CA GLY A 32 8.75 -10.13 2.02
C GLY A 32 7.33 -10.24 1.53
N GLY A 33 6.98 -11.39 0.98
CA GLY A 33 5.64 -11.64 0.46
C GLY A 33 4.83 -12.55 1.37
N ALA A 34 3.56 -12.25 1.51
CA ALA A 34 2.60 -13.11 2.17
C ALA A 34 1.25 -12.95 1.47
N ASP A 35 0.84 -14.01 0.80
CA ASP A 35 -0.41 -14.06 0.03
C ASP A 35 -1.34 -15.09 0.63
N PHE A 36 -2.63 -14.92 0.38
CA PHE A 36 -3.62 -15.88 0.81
C PHE A 36 -4.83 -15.83 -0.13
N TYR A 37 -5.59 -16.93 -0.18
CA TYR A 37 -6.73 -17.08 -1.08
C TYR A 37 -7.92 -17.62 -0.31
N ALA A 38 -9.11 -17.16 -0.66
CA ALA A 38 -10.34 -17.70 -0.10
C ALA A 38 -11.53 -17.34 -0.99
N ALA A 39 -12.62 -18.09 -0.85
CA ALA A 39 -13.83 -17.88 -1.63
C ALA A 39 -14.78 -16.85 -1.00
N ASP A 40 -14.58 -16.49 0.25
CA ASP A 40 -15.42 -15.55 0.98
C ASP A 40 -14.62 -14.71 1.98
N ILE A 41 -15.31 -13.75 2.61
CA ILE A 41 -14.68 -12.80 3.53
C ILE A 41 -14.18 -13.48 4.80
N GLU A 42 -14.96 -14.40 5.36
CA GLU A 42 -14.52 -15.14 6.56
C GLU A 42 -13.28 -15.97 6.28
N GLY A 43 -13.26 -16.63 5.11
CA GLY A 43 -12.11 -17.38 4.66
C GLY A 43 -10.89 -16.50 4.48
N LEU A 44 -11.05 -15.29 3.93
CA LEU A 44 -9.96 -14.34 3.79
C LEU A 44 -9.36 -13.97 5.14
N LYS A 45 -10.19 -13.70 6.13
CA LYS A 45 -9.71 -13.36 7.48
C LYS A 45 -8.94 -14.51 8.10
N LYS A 46 -9.46 -15.73 7.96
CA LYS A 46 -8.84 -16.93 8.50
C LYS A 46 -7.51 -17.26 7.81
N GLU A 47 -7.53 -17.32 6.49
CA GLU A 47 -6.33 -17.63 5.70
C GLU A 47 -5.29 -16.52 5.81
N GLY A 48 -5.73 -15.26 5.84
CA GLY A 48 -4.85 -14.13 6.06
C GLY A 48 -4.14 -14.18 7.40
N ALA A 49 -4.87 -14.52 8.47
CA ALA A 49 -4.28 -14.64 9.79
C ALA A 49 -3.24 -15.77 9.84
N THR A 50 -3.52 -16.90 9.17
CA THR A 50 -2.59 -18.02 9.09
C THR A 50 -1.33 -17.65 8.30
N SER A 51 -1.51 -17.02 7.14
CA SER A 51 -0.39 -16.58 6.31
C SER A 51 0.49 -15.58 7.04
N LEU A 52 -0.12 -14.62 7.72
CA LEU A 52 0.60 -13.63 8.51
C LEU A 52 1.39 -14.27 9.65
N LYS A 53 0.78 -15.21 10.36
CA LYS A 53 1.43 -15.91 11.47
C LYS A 53 2.71 -16.62 11.01
N VAL A 54 2.63 -17.33 9.88
CA VAL A 54 3.78 -18.03 9.30
C VAL A 54 4.87 -17.03 8.94
N PHE A 55 4.49 -15.93 8.30
CA PHE A 55 5.46 -14.88 7.93
C PHE A 55 6.15 -14.27 9.15
N LEU A 56 5.39 -13.95 10.19
CA LEU A 56 5.95 -13.36 11.41
C LEU A 56 6.88 -14.32 12.14
N GLU A 57 6.54 -15.60 12.16
CA GLU A 57 7.42 -16.63 12.75
C GLU A 57 8.74 -16.75 12.00
N MET A 58 8.69 -16.70 10.67
CA MET A 58 9.90 -16.71 9.83
C MET A 58 10.77 -15.49 10.09
N CYS A 59 10.17 -14.31 10.22
CA CYS A 59 10.91 -13.08 10.52
C CYS A 59 11.59 -13.17 11.89
N GLU A 60 10.91 -13.71 12.88
CA GLU A 60 11.48 -13.89 14.22
C GLU A 60 12.67 -14.85 14.20
N GLU A 61 12.55 -15.98 13.50
CA GLU A 61 13.65 -16.95 13.35
C GLU A 61 14.86 -16.33 12.65
N ASP A 62 14.62 -15.53 11.63
CA ASP A 62 15.68 -14.92 10.83
C ASP A 62 16.22 -13.61 11.43
N GLY A 63 15.61 -13.11 12.50
CA GLY A 63 16.00 -11.84 13.11
C GLY A 63 15.74 -10.64 12.22
N VAL A 64 14.70 -10.70 11.39
CA VAL A 64 14.34 -9.65 10.43
C VAL A 64 13.07 -8.94 10.89
N GLU A 65 13.06 -7.59 10.77
CA GLU A 65 11.85 -6.82 11.04
C GLU A 65 10.77 -7.15 10.01
N PRO A 66 9.54 -7.48 10.45
CA PRO A 66 8.47 -7.83 9.52
C PRO A 66 7.98 -6.68 8.66
N ARG A 67 7.99 -5.44 9.17
CA ARG A 67 7.53 -4.28 8.43
C ARG A 67 8.65 -3.62 7.66
N LYS A 68 8.36 -3.26 6.42
CA LYS A 68 9.29 -2.52 5.56
C LYS A 68 9.36 -1.07 6.04
N GLU A 69 10.57 -0.53 6.14
CA GLU A 69 10.79 0.88 6.43
C GLU A 69 10.83 1.69 5.12
N TYR A 70 10.17 2.84 5.14
CA TYR A 70 10.15 3.76 4.00
C TYR A 70 10.95 5.00 4.35
N SER A 71 11.86 5.39 3.45
CA SER A 71 12.76 6.53 3.68
C SER A 71 12.08 7.89 3.57
N GLY A 72 10.94 7.95 2.90
CA GLY A 72 10.29 9.20 2.55
C GLY A 72 10.85 9.82 1.28
N LYS A 73 11.77 9.14 0.60
CA LYS A 73 12.37 9.63 -0.67
C LYS A 73 12.05 8.67 -1.80
N PHE A 74 11.55 9.19 -2.90
CA PHE A 74 11.36 8.44 -4.13
C PHE A 74 11.35 9.40 -5.31
N ASN A 75 11.64 8.88 -6.50
CA ASN A 75 11.69 9.66 -7.72
C ASN A 75 10.47 9.34 -8.58
N VAL A 76 9.90 10.39 -9.19
CA VAL A 76 8.76 10.26 -10.09
C VAL A 76 9.12 10.92 -11.42
N ARG A 77 8.85 10.23 -12.52
CA ARG A 77 8.94 10.80 -13.86
C ARG A 77 7.55 11.19 -14.32
N ILE A 78 7.41 12.41 -14.74
CA ILE A 78 6.15 12.96 -15.24
C ILE A 78 6.39 13.63 -16.59
N PRO A 79 5.35 13.83 -17.42
CA PRO A 79 5.49 14.61 -18.65
C PRO A 79 6.01 15.99 -18.36
N SER A 80 6.84 16.54 -19.27
CA SER A 80 7.43 17.86 -19.08
C SER A 80 6.39 18.98 -18.96
N ASP A 81 5.27 18.85 -19.66
CA ASP A 81 4.17 19.82 -19.57
C ASP A 81 3.58 19.86 -18.17
N LEU A 82 3.35 18.67 -17.58
CA LEU A 82 2.85 18.57 -16.22
C LEU A 82 3.86 19.13 -15.22
N HIS A 83 5.14 18.88 -15.43
CA HIS A 83 6.21 19.43 -14.59
C HIS A 83 6.13 20.96 -14.56
N ALA A 84 6.02 21.59 -15.73
CA ALA A 84 5.89 23.04 -15.83
C ALA A 84 4.63 23.55 -15.12
N ASP A 85 3.51 22.86 -15.30
CA ASP A 85 2.22 23.23 -14.70
C ASP A 85 2.27 23.19 -13.18
N ILE A 86 2.86 22.15 -12.59
CA ILE A 86 2.92 22.05 -11.13
C ILE A 86 3.91 23.04 -10.51
N VAL A 87 4.98 23.40 -11.23
CA VAL A 87 5.89 24.46 -10.78
C VAL A 87 5.13 25.78 -10.71
N ASN A 88 4.34 26.08 -11.73
CA ASN A 88 3.51 27.29 -11.76
C ASN A 88 2.47 27.28 -10.64
N ALA A 89 1.82 26.16 -10.41
CA ALA A 89 0.82 26.02 -9.35
C ALA A 89 1.44 26.24 -7.96
N ALA A 90 2.60 25.63 -7.70
CA ALA A 90 3.31 25.79 -6.44
C ALA A 90 3.70 27.25 -6.21
N THR A 91 4.24 27.89 -7.24
CA THR A 91 4.63 29.31 -7.18
C THR A 91 3.43 30.20 -6.89
N ALA A 92 2.30 29.96 -7.54
CA ALA A 92 1.08 30.73 -7.31
C ALA A 92 0.57 30.59 -5.87
N GLU A 93 0.79 29.45 -5.24
CA GLU A 93 0.40 29.20 -3.85
C GLU A 93 1.46 29.61 -2.83
N GLY A 94 2.59 30.12 -3.29
CA GLY A 94 3.69 30.52 -2.40
C GLY A 94 4.40 29.35 -1.74
N LYS A 95 4.36 28.18 -2.35
CA LYS A 95 4.97 26.95 -1.82
C LYS A 95 6.15 26.51 -2.68
N SER A 96 7.08 25.76 -2.07
CA SER A 96 8.06 25.03 -2.84
C SER A 96 7.37 23.92 -3.65
N LEU A 97 7.99 23.49 -4.75
CA LEU A 97 7.45 22.36 -5.52
C LEU A 97 7.30 21.12 -4.63
N ASN A 98 8.30 20.84 -3.81
CA ASN A 98 8.27 19.70 -2.91
C ASN A 98 7.07 19.76 -1.96
N GLN A 99 6.82 20.90 -1.33
CA GLN A 99 5.70 21.04 -0.40
C GLN A 99 4.36 20.94 -1.13
N TRP A 100 4.27 21.51 -2.33
CA TRP A 100 3.06 21.40 -3.14
C TRP A 100 2.75 19.94 -3.47
N VAL A 101 3.75 19.15 -3.84
CA VAL A 101 3.61 17.73 -4.14
C VAL A 101 3.18 16.96 -2.88
N VAL A 102 3.81 17.23 -1.73
CA VAL A 102 3.45 16.59 -0.46
C VAL A 102 1.98 16.85 -0.13
N ASP A 103 1.55 18.11 -0.22
CA ASP A 103 0.17 18.48 0.11
C ASP A 103 -0.84 17.82 -0.84
N THR A 104 -0.50 17.75 -2.12
CA THR A 104 -1.36 17.13 -3.13
C THR A 104 -1.48 15.63 -2.91
N LEU A 105 -0.37 14.94 -2.64
CA LEU A 105 -0.38 13.51 -2.37
C LEU A 105 -1.14 13.19 -1.09
N ALA A 106 -0.96 13.98 -0.05
CA ALA A 106 -1.67 13.80 1.20
C ALA A 106 -3.18 13.95 1.01
N SER A 107 -3.60 14.97 0.24
CA SER A 107 -5.01 15.19 -0.07
C SER A 107 -5.60 14.04 -0.89
N ALA A 108 -4.88 13.58 -1.90
CA ALA A 108 -5.32 12.47 -2.74
C ALA A 108 -5.47 11.19 -1.93
N GLN A 109 -4.54 10.91 -1.02
CA GLN A 109 -4.58 9.73 -0.16
C GLN A 109 -5.76 9.79 0.82
N ALA A 110 -6.03 10.96 1.40
CA ALA A 110 -7.16 11.14 2.31
C ALA A 110 -8.49 10.90 1.63
N MET A 111 -8.63 11.28 0.36
CA MET A 111 -9.83 11.05 -0.45
C MET A 111 -10.01 9.58 -0.84
N SER A 112 -8.92 8.83 -0.99
CA SER A 112 -8.94 7.42 -1.40
C SER A 112 -9.12 6.47 -0.23
N ASN A 113 -8.94 6.94 0.99
CA ASN A 113 -8.95 6.12 2.20
C ASN A 113 -10.13 6.55 3.07
N PRO A 114 -11.29 5.87 2.93
CA PRO A 114 -12.50 6.21 3.68
C PRO A 114 -12.37 5.92 5.18
#